data_4e843fe234bcbc29bf515e89fc122587
#
_entry.id   4e843fe234bcbc29bf515e89fc122587
#
_cell.length_a   1.000
_cell.length_b   1.000
_cell.length_c   1.000
_cell.angle_alpha   90.00
_cell.angle_beta   90.00
_cell.angle_gamma   90.00
#
_symmetry.space_group_name_H-M   'P 1'
#
loop_
_entity.id
_entity.type
_entity.pdbx_description
1 polymer ?
#
loop_
_entity_poly.entity_id
_entity_poly.type
_entity_poly.pdbx_seq_one_letter_code
_entity_poly.pdbx_strand_id
1 'polypeptide(L)'
;LGARLLRSIKWRNCFRYTNSYYDDMAWLALAVGRLDTLAATADKPRFRNRAAARALLPALESAHTADLGGGLFWNTTRDFKNTPATAPAALHFARIGQTDRAAALLDWLDDKLYDGVSGLYQDGLRIVGGEPVLVPDIYSYNQGPVLAALLEVGREADLRRAADLIKAVAAGLTTDHDGLPVLRTHGDGDGGLFTGILARYLAVAANSERLPADA
;
A
#
# COMPACT_ATOMS: atom_id res chain seq x y z
N LEU A 1 22.12 -9.09 0.14
CA LEU A 1 20.91 -9.65 -0.48
C LEU A 1 20.15 -8.56 -1.29
N GLY A 2 19.76 -7.42 -0.71
CA GLY A 2 18.96 -6.39 -1.36
C GLY A 2 19.54 -5.82 -2.65
N ALA A 3 20.86 -5.53 -2.69
CA ALA A 3 21.52 -5.06 -3.91
C ALA A 3 21.52 -6.09 -5.06
N ARG A 4 21.49 -7.40 -4.75
CA ARG A 4 21.33 -8.45 -5.75
C ARG A 4 19.89 -8.49 -6.26
N LEU A 5 18.92 -8.36 -5.38
CA LEU A 5 17.50 -8.31 -5.74
C LEU A 5 17.20 -7.14 -6.69
N LEU A 6 17.61 -5.90 -6.35
CA LEU A 6 17.43 -4.74 -7.21
C LEU A 6 18.09 -4.90 -8.59
N ARG A 7 19.26 -5.52 -8.65
CA ARG A 7 19.92 -5.86 -9.92
C ARG A 7 19.13 -6.87 -10.73
N SER A 8 18.62 -7.94 -10.08
CA SER A 8 17.80 -8.96 -10.71
C SER A 8 16.51 -8.39 -11.28
N ILE A 9 15.81 -7.54 -10.52
CA ILE A 9 14.59 -6.83 -10.97
C ILE A 9 14.92 -6.00 -12.22
N LYS A 10 15.99 -5.18 -12.15
CA LYS A 10 16.41 -4.34 -13.28
C LYS A 10 16.72 -5.17 -14.54
N TRP A 11 17.42 -6.30 -14.41
CA TRP A 11 17.74 -7.20 -15.51
C TRP A 11 16.48 -7.81 -16.14
N ARG A 12 15.59 -8.36 -15.30
CA ARG A 12 14.34 -8.99 -15.77
C ARG A 12 13.38 -8.01 -16.40
N ASN A 13 13.49 -6.73 -16.05
CA ASN A 13 12.62 -5.65 -16.53
C ASN A 13 13.33 -4.76 -17.57
N CYS A 14 14.02 -5.36 -18.53
CA CYS A 14 14.70 -4.69 -19.64
C CYS A 14 15.56 -3.50 -19.18
N PHE A 15 16.38 -3.67 -18.15
CA PHE A 15 17.26 -2.68 -17.54
C PHE A 15 16.55 -1.46 -16.91
N ARG A 16 15.24 -1.58 -16.63
CA ARG A 16 14.43 -0.55 -15.98
C ARG A 16 14.01 -0.97 -14.57
N TYR A 17 13.65 -0.01 -13.73
CA TYR A 17 12.98 -0.24 -12.45
C TYR A 17 11.45 -0.09 -12.57
N THR A 18 10.99 0.55 -13.64
CA THR A 18 9.57 0.75 -13.96
C THR A 18 9.06 -0.37 -14.84
N ASN A 19 7.79 -0.77 -14.66
CA ASN A 19 7.07 -1.73 -15.49
C ASN A 19 5.68 -1.18 -15.85
N SER A 20 4.78 -2.03 -16.31
CA SER A 20 3.42 -1.61 -16.69
C SER A 20 2.46 -1.53 -15.50
N TYR A 21 2.87 -1.93 -14.29
CA TYR A 21 2.01 -2.01 -13.10
C TYR A 21 2.47 -1.04 -12.03
N TYR A 22 1.62 -0.10 -11.67
CA TYR A 22 1.94 0.94 -10.69
C TYR A 22 1.95 0.41 -9.25
N ASP A 23 1.18 -0.62 -8.94
CA ASP A 23 1.25 -1.32 -7.64
C ASP A 23 2.61 -1.98 -7.43
N ASP A 24 3.15 -2.72 -8.42
CA ASP A 24 4.50 -3.27 -8.38
C ASP A 24 5.56 -2.19 -8.13
N MET A 25 5.41 -1.04 -8.81
CA MET A 25 6.32 0.09 -8.65
C MET A 25 6.22 0.71 -7.24
N ALA A 26 5.02 0.81 -6.68
CA ALA A 26 4.80 1.32 -5.33
C ALA A 26 5.41 0.39 -4.27
N TRP A 27 5.20 -0.91 -4.40
CA TRP A 27 5.84 -1.91 -3.53
C TRP A 27 7.37 -1.89 -3.64
N LEU A 28 7.90 -1.76 -4.85
CA LEU A 28 9.34 -1.63 -5.05
C LEU A 28 9.88 -0.34 -4.44
N ALA A 29 9.16 0.78 -4.56
CA ALA A 29 9.56 2.06 -3.96
C ALA A 29 9.65 1.97 -2.42
N LEU A 30 8.66 1.34 -1.77
CA LEU A 30 8.69 1.06 -0.33
C LEU A 30 9.88 0.18 0.07
N ALA A 31 10.16 -0.87 -0.71
CA ALA A 31 11.31 -1.74 -0.46
C ALA A 31 12.64 -1.00 -0.64
N VAL A 32 12.74 -0.17 -1.68
CA VAL A 32 13.93 0.67 -1.97
C VAL A 32 14.20 1.66 -0.84
N GLY A 33 13.17 2.33 -0.32
CA GLY A 33 13.29 3.25 0.81
C GLY A 33 13.89 2.55 2.03
N ARG A 34 13.40 1.36 2.38
CA ARG A 34 13.93 0.56 3.49
C ARG A 34 15.37 0.10 3.26
N LEU A 35 15.68 -0.36 2.05
CA LEU A 35 17.04 -0.75 1.69
C LEU A 35 18.01 0.44 1.74
N ASP A 36 17.52 1.64 1.40
CA ASP A 36 18.34 2.85 1.48
C ASP A 36 18.64 3.24 2.93
N THR A 37 17.65 3.18 3.82
CA THR A 37 17.82 3.39 5.26
C THR A 37 18.80 2.36 5.85
N LEU A 38 18.61 1.08 5.59
CA LEU A 38 19.49 0.01 6.05
C LEU A 38 20.94 0.19 5.53
N ALA A 39 21.08 0.61 4.28
CA ALA A 39 22.40 0.86 3.71
C ALA A 39 23.08 2.07 4.37
N ALA A 40 22.29 3.11 4.70
CA ALA A 40 22.80 4.28 5.44
C ALA A 40 23.28 3.90 6.83
N THR A 41 22.46 3.16 7.60
CA THR A 41 22.81 2.72 8.95
C THR A 41 24.03 1.79 8.98
N ALA A 42 24.19 0.95 7.94
CA ALA A 42 25.30 0.01 7.84
C ALA A 42 26.52 0.56 7.09
N ASP A 43 26.55 1.86 6.77
CA ASP A 43 27.57 2.51 5.94
C ASP A 43 27.89 1.75 4.63
N LYS A 44 26.83 1.39 3.89
CA LYS A 44 26.93 0.68 2.61
C LYS A 44 26.57 1.58 1.43
N PRO A 45 27.07 1.29 0.22
CA PRO A 45 26.76 2.08 -0.97
C PRO A 45 25.26 2.16 -1.27
N ARG A 46 24.75 3.37 -1.48
CA ARG A 46 23.32 3.69 -1.67
C ARG A 46 22.95 4.01 -3.13
N PHE A 47 23.91 4.06 -4.04
CA PHE A 47 23.69 4.57 -5.41
C PHE A 47 22.61 3.80 -6.18
N ARG A 48 22.49 2.47 -5.99
CA ARG A 48 21.45 1.66 -6.63
C ARG A 48 20.07 1.97 -6.09
N ASN A 49 19.95 2.12 -4.77
CA ASN A 49 18.69 2.47 -4.13
C ASN A 49 18.22 3.84 -4.61
N ARG A 50 19.12 4.83 -4.63
CA ARG A 50 18.83 6.19 -5.12
C ARG A 50 18.49 6.22 -6.60
N ALA A 51 19.12 5.37 -7.43
CA ALA A 51 18.80 5.26 -8.86
C ALA A 51 17.40 4.65 -9.07
N ALA A 52 17.05 3.64 -8.28
CA ALA A 52 15.70 3.05 -8.33
C ALA A 52 14.64 4.06 -7.86
N ALA A 53 14.85 4.72 -6.73
CA ALA A 53 13.93 5.74 -6.21
C ALA A 53 13.67 6.87 -7.22
N ARG A 54 14.73 7.39 -7.87
CA ARG A 54 14.62 8.42 -8.91
C ARG A 54 13.85 7.98 -10.15
N ALA A 55 13.86 6.69 -10.47
CA ALA A 55 13.11 6.16 -11.61
C ALA A 55 11.64 5.89 -11.26
N LEU A 56 11.37 5.44 -10.03
CA LEU A 56 10.02 5.06 -9.60
C LEU A 56 9.13 6.26 -9.26
N LEU A 57 9.70 7.30 -8.65
CA LEU A 57 8.93 8.45 -8.19
C LEU A 57 8.13 9.14 -9.31
N PRO A 58 8.70 9.55 -10.46
CA PRO A 58 7.92 10.17 -11.53
C PRO A 58 6.86 9.25 -12.12
N ALA A 59 7.11 7.93 -12.15
CA ALA A 59 6.14 6.96 -12.63
C ALA A 59 4.91 6.91 -11.71
N LEU A 60 5.11 6.85 -10.39
CA LEU A 60 4.02 6.88 -9.41
C LEU A 60 3.27 8.21 -9.41
N GLU A 61 3.99 9.33 -9.55
CA GLU A 61 3.36 10.65 -9.69
C GLU A 61 2.48 10.74 -10.94
N SER A 62 2.90 10.14 -12.06
CA SER A 62 2.13 10.11 -13.30
C SER A 62 0.87 9.23 -13.25
N ALA A 63 0.84 8.28 -12.33
CA ALA A 63 -0.31 7.40 -12.10
C ALA A 63 -1.42 8.06 -11.27
N HIS A 64 -1.06 9.08 -10.48
CA HIS A 64 -2.00 9.89 -9.73
C HIS A 64 -2.58 10.98 -10.63
N THR A 65 -3.82 10.81 -11.04
CA THR A 65 -4.53 11.72 -11.95
C THR A 65 -5.87 12.12 -11.36
N ALA A 66 -6.50 13.16 -11.92
CA ALA A 66 -7.82 13.62 -11.50
C ALA A 66 -8.98 12.70 -11.96
N ASP A 67 -8.71 11.74 -12.83
CA ASP A 67 -9.73 10.78 -13.25
C ASP A 67 -10.32 10.07 -12.02
N LEU A 68 -11.61 9.82 -12.02
CA LEU A 68 -12.37 9.23 -10.90
C LEU A 68 -12.21 9.98 -9.56
N GLY A 69 -11.83 11.27 -9.62
CA GLY A 69 -11.66 12.12 -8.45
C GLY A 69 -10.32 11.98 -7.72
N GLY A 70 -9.36 11.21 -8.22
CA GLY A 70 -8.06 10.97 -7.57
C GLY A 70 -7.62 9.51 -7.65
N GLY A 71 -6.77 9.08 -6.70
CA GLY A 71 -6.24 7.71 -6.64
C GLY A 71 -5.21 7.39 -7.73
N LEU A 72 -4.58 6.23 -7.65
CA LEU A 72 -3.64 5.74 -8.66
C LEU A 72 -4.27 4.69 -9.57
N PHE A 73 -3.96 4.76 -10.85
CA PHE A 73 -4.21 3.64 -11.75
C PHE A 73 -3.40 2.41 -11.33
N TRP A 74 -3.99 1.22 -11.54
CA TRP A 74 -3.32 -0.05 -11.30
C TRP A 74 -2.15 -0.27 -12.27
N ASN A 75 -2.39 0.04 -13.55
CA ASN A 75 -1.40 -0.17 -14.61
C ASN A 75 -1.50 0.90 -15.72
N THR A 76 -0.67 0.76 -16.73
CA THR A 76 -0.55 1.71 -17.84
C THR A 76 -1.73 1.68 -18.82
N THR A 77 -2.68 0.74 -18.74
CA THR A 77 -3.92 0.76 -19.54
C THR A 77 -4.89 1.84 -19.04
N ARG A 78 -4.74 2.25 -17.77
CA ARG A 78 -5.52 3.34 -17.14
C ARG A 78 -7.03 3.13 -17.18
N ASP A 79 -7.45 1.90 -16.96
CA ASP A 79 -8.85 1.50 -16.90
C ASP A 79 -9.32 1.09 -15.49
N PHE A 80 -8.39 1.06 -14.51
CA PHE A 80 -8.66 0.62 -13.16
C PHE A 80 -7.83 1.37 -12.14
N LYS A 81 -8.48 2.03 -11.16
CA LYS A 81 -7.84 2.62 -9.98
C LYS A 81 -8.20 1.80 -8.76
N ASN A 82 -7.20 1.46 -7.96
CA ASN A 82 -7.40 0.47 -6.91
C ASN A 82 -6.60 0.73 -5.65
N THR A 83 -7.01 0.08 -4.56
CA THR A 83 -6.34 0.10 -3.26
C THR A 83 -4.91 -0.44 -3.33
N PRO A 84 -4.62 -1.57 -4.07
CA PRO A 84 -3.27 -2.10 -4.19
C PRO A 84 -2.22 -1.16 -4.77
N ALA A 85 -2.61 -0.23 -5.65
CA ALA A 85 -1.71 0.78 -6.19
C ALA A 85 -1.70 2.05 -5.31
N THR A 86 -2.88 2.50 -4.88
CA THR A 86 -3.06 3.79 -4.19
C THR A 86 -2.48 3.76 -2.78
N ALA A 87 -2.77 2.75 -1.98
CA ALA A 87 -2.35 2.70 -0.58
C ALA A 87 -0.83 2.57 -0.39
N PRO A 88 -0.10 1.67 -1.09
CA PRO A 88 1.36 1.64 -1.02
C PRO A 88 2.02 2.93 -1.53
N ALA A 89 1.43 3.57 -2.56
CA ALA A 89 1.91 4.85 -3.05
C ALA A 89 1.70 5.98 -2.03
N ALA A 90 0.53 6.04 -1.36
CA ALA A 90 0.28 6.99 -0.28
C ALA A 90 1.31 6.83 0.84
N LEU A 91 1.56 5.60 1.29
CA LEU A 91 2.59 5.30 2.27
C LEU A 91 4.00 5.72 1.80
N HIS A 92 4.32 5.49 0.53
CA HIS A 92 5.60 5.92 -0.03
C HIS A 92 5.72 7.43 -0.03
N PHE A 93 4.71 8.15 -0.53
CA PHE A 93 4.70 9.61 -0.58
C PHE A 93 4.81 10.23 0.81
N ALA A 94 4.09 9.71 1.81
CA ALA A 94 4.21 10.15 3.20
C ALA A 94 5.67 10.02 3.70
N ARG A 95 6.32 8.88 3.46
CA ARG A 95 7.70 8.59 3.90
C ARG A 95 8.77 9.43 3.23
N ILE A 96 8.50 9.98 2.06
CA ILE A 96 9.43 10.90 1.38
C ILE A 96 9.09 12.38 1.61
N GLY A 97 8.13 12.68 2.52
CA GLY A 97 7.73 14.04 2.89
C GLY A 97 6.69 14.69 1.97
N GLN A 98 6.09 13.96 1.02
CA GLN A 98 4.97 14.44 0.21
C GLN A 98 3.64 14.20 0.94
N THR A 99 3.50 14.75 2.14
CA THR A 99 2.38 14.47 3.05
C THR A 99 1.03 14.88 2.49
N ASP A 100 0.94 16.04 1.82
CA ASP A 100 -0.32 16.51 1.23
C ASP A 100 -0.83 15.56 0.13
N ARG A 101 0.10 15.03 -0.69
CA ARG A 101 -0.24 14.04 -1.72
C ARG A 101 -0.70 12.72 -1.08
N ALA A 102 -0.02 12.26 -0.05
CA ALA A 102 -0.41 11.07 0.70
C ALA A 102 -1.80 11.22 1.33
N ALA A 103 -2.06 12.38 1.94
CA ALA A 103 -3.36 12.70 2.53
C ALA A 103 -4.48 12.69 1.47
N ALA A 104 -4.26 13.32 0.30
CA ALA A 104 -5.24 13.31 -0.79
C ALA A 104 -5.55 11.89 -1.31
N LEU A 105 -4.57 11.00 -1.32
CA LEU A 105 -4.77 9.59 -1.70
C LEU A 105 -5.56 8.82 -0.64
N LEU A 106 -5.33 9.09 0.64
CA LEU A 106 -6.11 8.50 1.74
C LEU A 106 -7.55 9.00 1.70
N ASP A 107 -7.77 10.29 1.49
CA ASP A 107 -9.10 10.88 1.37
C ASP A 107 -9.87 10.28 0.18
N TRP A 108 -9.19 10.00 -0.94
CA TRP A 108 -9.78 9.31 -2.09
C TRP A 108 -10.15 7.85 -1.77
N LEU A 109 -9.30 7.11 -1.05
CA LEU A 109 -9.60 5.75 -0.60
C LEU A 109 -10.84 5.74 0.31
N ASP A 110 -10.93 6.69 1.23
CA ASP A 110 -12.05 6.83 2.14
C ASP A 110 -13.36 7.16 1.40
N ASP A 111 -13.31 8.07 0.43
CA ASP A 111 -14.49 8.49 -0.33
C ASP A 111 -14.99 7.41 -1.31
N LYS A 112 -14.08 6.64 -1.91
CA LYS A 112 -14.40 5.77 -3.05
C LYS A 112 -14.41 4.28 -2.73
N LEU A 113 -13.58 3.83 -1.81
CA LEU A 113 -13.33 2.39 -1.62
C LEU A 113 -13.55 1.91 -0.17
N TYR A 114 -13.85 2.80 0.77
CA TYR A 114 -14.18 2.40 2.12
C TYR A 114 -15.61 1.85 2.19
N ASP A 115 -15.76 0.59 2.63
CA ASP A 115 -17.07 0.00 2.91
C ASP A 115 -17.45 0.26 4.38
N GLY A 116 -18.40 1.16 4.58
CA GLY A 116 -18.87 1.55 5.91
C GLY A 116 -19.58 0.42 6.69
N VAL A 117 -19.93 -0.69 6.03
CA VAL A 117 -20.56 -1.84 6.69
C VAL A 117 -19.51 -2.75 7.31
N SER A 118 -18.49 -3.11 6.56
CA SER A 118 -17.39 -3.96 7.05
C SER A 118 -16.29 -3.18 7.77
N GLY A 119 -16.16 -1.87 7.52
CA GLY A 119 -15.05 -1.05 8.00
C GLY A 119 -13.74 -1.29 7.25
N LEU A 120 -13.78 -1.97 6.09
CA LEU A 120 -12.61 -2.38 5.31
C LEU A 120 -12.59 -1.67 3.96
N TYR A 121 -11.43 -1.67 3.29
CA TYR A 121 -11.27 -1.09 1.96
C TYR A 121 -11.43 -2.16 0.88
N GLN A 122 -12.28 -1.85 -0.09
CA GLN A 122 -12.55 -2.64 -1.28
C GLN A 122 -11.43 -2.53 -2.30
N ASP A 123 -11.45 -3.38 -3.33
CA ASP A 123 -10.34 -3.48 -4.27
C ASP A 123 -10.20 -2.24 -5.14
N GLY A 124 -11.25 -1.79 -5.86
CA GLY A 124 -11.09 -0.62 -6.69
C GLY A 124 -12.30 -0.22 -7.54
N LEU A 125 -12.06 0.76 -8.42
CA LEU A 125 -13.01 1.27 -9.41
C LEU A 125 -12.48 1.00 -10.83
N ARG A 126 -13.23 0.23 -11.60
CA ARG A 126 -12.93 -0.07 -13.02
C ARG A 126 -13.76 0.82 -13.93
N ILE A 127 -13.15 1.33 -14.99
CA ILE A 127 -13.85 2.08 -16.03
C ILE A 127 -14.41 1.08 -17.06
N VAL A 128 -15.71 0.97 -17.14
CA VAL A 128 -16.42 0.11 -18.09
C VAL A 128 -17.38 0.96 -18.90
N GLY A 129 -17.20 1.00 -20.22
CA GLY A 129 -18.02 1.86 -21.08
C GLY A 129 -17.95 3.36 -20.77
N GLY A 130 -16.86 3.81 -20.13
CA GLY A 130 -16.69 5.20 -19.70
C GLY A 130 -17.18 5.50 -18.28
N GLU A 131 -17.87 4.56 -17.64
CA GLU A 131 -18.44 4.72 -16.31
C GLU A 131 -17.64 3.96 -15.24
N PRO A 132 -17.54 4.49 -14.00
CA PRO A 132 -16.90 3.80 -12.90
C PRO A 132 -17.76 2.65 -12.38
N VAL A 133 -17.20 1.46 -12.31
CA VAL A 133 -17.81 0.25 -11.73
C VAL A 133 -17.00 -0.20 -10.54
N LEU A 134 -17.63 -0.32 -9.38
CA LEU A 134 -16.98 -0.79 -8.16
C LEU A 134 -16.61 -2.27 -8.26
N VAL A 135 -15.40 -2.62 -7.86
CA VAL A 135 -14.93 -3.98 -7.63
C VAL A 135 -14.89 -4.17 -6.10
N PRO A 136 -15.92 -4.80 -5.51
CA PRO A 136 -16.13 -4.79 -4.06
C PRO A 136 -15.33 -5.83 -3.30
N ASP A 137 -14.39 -6.53 -3.96
CA ASP A 137 -13.57 -7.55 -3.32
C ASP A 137 -12.74 -6.96 -2.19
N ILE A 138 -12.68 -7.68 -1.08
CA ILE A 138 -11.90 -7.28 0.10
C ILE A 138 -10.74 -8.25 0.29
N TYR A 139 -9.53 -7.72 0.15
CA TYR A 139 -8.30 -8.47 0.35
C TYR A 139 -7.54 -7.97 1.58
N SER A 140 -6.93 -8.91 2.33
CA SER A 140 -6.17 -8.56 3.53
C SER A 140 -4.96 -7.67 3.22
N TYR A 141 -4.28 -7.87 2.10
CA TYR A 141 -3.12 -7.06 1.73
C TYR A 141 -3.47 -5.60 1.39
N ASN A 142 -4.71 -5.29 1.04
CA ASN A 142 -5.17 -3.93 0.82
C ASN A 142 -5.18 -3.13 2.12
N GLN A 143 -5.58 -3.75 3.23
CA GLN A 143 -5.76 -3.08 4.52
C GLN A 143 -4.43 -2.65 5.15
N GLY A 144 -3.40 -3.45 4.99
CA GLY A 144 -2.10 -3.20 5.61
C GLY A 144 -1.45 -1.87 5.21
N PRO A 145 -1.25 -1.58 3.92
CA PRO A 145 -0.69 -0.30 3.47
C PRO A 145 -1.55 0.91 3.79
N VAL A 146 -2.90 0.77 3.77
CA VAL A 146 -3.80 1.84 4.22
C VAL A 146 -3.53 2.15 5.68
N LEU A 147 -3.54 1.14 6.55
CA LEU A 147 -3.22 1.30 7.98
C LEU A 147 -1.89 2.02 8.18
N ALA A 148 -0.85 1.59 7.49
CA ALA A 148 0.47 2.20 7.62
C ALA A 148 0.53 3.64 7.07
N ALA A 149 -0.20 3.95 6.00
CA ALA A 149 -0.27 5.30 5.43
C ALA A 149 -1.03 6.26 6.36
N LEU A 150 -2.13 5.81 6.96
CA LEU A 150 -2.88 6.55 7.97
C LEU A 150 -1.99 6.91 9.18
N LEU A 151 -1.22 5.94 9.67
CA LEU A 151 -0.26 6.17 10.77
C LEU A 151 0.87 7.12 10.37
N GLU A 152 1.36 7.04 9.15
CA GLU A 152 2.47 7.87 8.67
C GLU A 152 2.04 9.32 8.47
N VAL A 153 0.88 9.57 7.85
CA VAL A 153 0.29 10.91 7.68
C VAL A 153 -0.13 11.47 9.04
N GLY A 154 -0.88 10.72 9.83
CA GLY A 154 -1.10 10.96 11.25
C GLY A 154 -1.98 12.15 11.57
N ARG A 155 -2.89 12.59 10.68
CA ARG A 155 -3.96 13.52 11.06
C ARG A 155 -4.84 12.85 12.13
N GLU A 156 -5.48 13.64 12.99
CA GLU A 156 -6.34 13.07 14.04
C GLU A 156 -7.44 12.15 13.47
N ALA A 157 -8.01 12.51 12.32
CA ALA A 157 -8.98 11.67 11.61
C ALA A 157 -8.34 10.36 11.10
N ASP A 158 -7.09 10.42 10.60
CA ASP A 158 -6.36 9.24 10.13
C ASP A 158 -6.09 8.26 11.27
N LEU A 159 -5.70 8.76 12.44
CA LEU A 159 -5.42 7.92 13.60
C LEU A 159 -6.68 7.23 14.13
N ARG A 160 -7.82 7.93 14.15
CA ARG A 160 -9.12 7.31 14.46
C ARG A 160 -9.46 6.22 13.44
N ARG A 161 -9.33 6.53 12.14
CA ARG A 161 -9.57 5.56 11.07
C ARG A 161 -8.65 4.34 11.16
N ALA A 162 -7.38 4.54 11.55
CA ALA A 162 -6.44 3.45 11.76
C ALA A 162 -6.88 2.52 12.90
N ALA A 163 -7.35 3.07 14.01
CA ALA A 163 -7.89 2.29 15.13
C ALA A 163 -9.15 1.51 14.71
N ASP A 164 -10.07 2.15 13.99
CA ASP A 164 -11.29 1.50 13.49
C ASP A 164 -10.95 0.39 12.48
N LEU A 165 -9.98 0.62 11.60
CA LEU A 165 -9.51 -0.38 10.64
C LEU A 165 -8.91 -1.62 11.33
N ILE A 166 -8.15 -1.44 12.42
CA ILE A 166 -7.63 -2.57 13.21
C ILE A 166 -8.78 -3.42 13.77
N LYS A 167 -9.81 -2.78 14.32
CA LYS A 167 -11.01 -3.47 14.83
C LYS A 167 -11.77 -4.20 13.72
N ALA A 168 -11.92 -3.56 12.55
CA ALA A 168 -12.56 -4.16 11.38
C ALA A 168 -11.77 -5.37 10.85
N VAL A 169 -10.44 -5.29 10.82
CA VAL A 169 -9.57 -6.43 10.47
C VAL A 169 -9.75 -7.58 11.45
N ALA A 170 -9.76 -7.30 12.75
CA ALA A 170 -9.98 -8.32 13.77
C ALA A 170 -11.35 -9.00 13.62
N ALA A 171 -12.40 -8.24 13.29
CA ALA A 171 -13.75 -8.77 13.11
C ALA A 171 -13.95 -9.52 11.77
N GLY A 172 -13.41 -8.99 10.66
CA GLY A 172 -13.75 -9.44 9.30
C GLY A 172 -12.68 -10.29 8.61
N LEU A 173 -11.42 -10.22 9.05
CA LEU A 173 -10.28 -10.88 8.39
C LEU A 173 -9.58 -11.90 9.29
N THR A 174 -10.24 -12.36 10.34
CA THR A 174 -9.76 -13.47 11.18
C THR A 174 -10.71 -14.67 11.08
N THR A 175 -10.18 -15.83 11.42
CA THR A 175 -10.93 -17.08 11.62
C THR A 175 -10.51 -17.68 12.96
N ASP A 176 -11.42 -18.39 13.63
CA ASP A 176 -11.05 -19.13 14.81
C ASP A 176 -10.23 -20.39 14.45
N HIS A 177 -9.14 -20.60 15.15
CA HIS A 177 -8.35 -21.82 15.08
C HIS A 177 -7.99 -22.24 16.50
N ASP A 178 -8.62 -23.30 16.97
CA ASP A 178 -8.45 -23.84 18.32
C ASP A 178 -8.68 -22.79 19.45
N GLY A 179 -9.68 -21.93 19.28
CA GLY A 179 -10.01 -20.88 20.23
C GLY A 179 -9.14 -19.61 20.13
N LEU A 180 -8.28 -19.53 19.12
CA LEU A 180 -7.43 -18.36 18.86
C LEU A 180 -7.83 -17.68 17.55
N PRO A 181 -7.97 -16.34 17.52
CA PRO A 181 -8.19 -15.60 16.28
C PRO A 181 -6.90 -15.58 15.46
N VAL A 182 -6.93 -16.16 14.27
CA VAL A 182 -5.82 -16.13 13.31
C VAL A 182 -6.23 -15.39 12.04
N LEU A 183 -5.29 -14.69 11.41
CA LEU A 183 -5.56 -13.98 10.16
C LEU A 183 -5.95 -14.98 9.06
N ARG A 184 -7.03 -14.66 8.36
CA ARG A 184 -7.52 -15.45 7.22
C ARG A 184 -6.51 -15.47 6.09
N THR A 185 -6.32 -16.63 5.47
CA THR A 185 -5.50 -16.78 4.27
C THR A 185 -6.34 -16.64 3.00
N HIS A 186 -5.70 -16.29 1.89
CA HIS A 186 -6.32 -16.15 0.58
C HIS A 186 -5.85 -17.23 -0.42
N GLY A 187 -5.43 -18.38 0.08
CA GLY A 187 -4.94 -19.49 -0.73
C GLY A 187 -3.44 -19.40 -1.02
N ASP A 188 -3.05 -19.96 -2.16
CA ASP A 188 -1.67 -20.02 -2.67
C ASP A 188 -1.40 -18.97 -3.76
N GLY A 189 -0.27 -19.08 -4.45
CA GLY A 189 0.16 -18.07 -5.41
C GLY A 189 0.37 -16.69 -4.74
N ASP A 190 -0.10 -15.65 -5.38
CA ASP A 190 -0.04 -14.27 -4.85
C ASP A 190 -0.87 -14.12 -3.56
N GLY A 191 -2.00 -14.85 -3.46
CA GLY A 191 -2.84 -14.87 -2.26
C GLY A 191 -2.11 -15.33 -1.02
N GLY A 192 -1.10 -16.20 -1.14
CA GLY A 192 -0.25 -16.65 -0.03
C GLY A 192 0.59 -15.54 0.60
N LEU A 193 0.82 -14.42 -0.09
CA LEU A 193 1.55 -13.26 0.44
C LEU A 193 0.62 -12.26 1.15
N PHE A 194 -0.68 -12.28 0.89
CA PHE A 194 -1.63 -11.25 1.34
C PHE A 194 -1.67 -11.14 2.85
N THR A 195 -1.79 -12.26 3.55
CA THR A 195 -1.82 -12.31 5.01
C THR A 195 -0.51 -11.81 5.62
N GLY A 196 0.63 -12.18 5.03
CA GLY A 196 1.95 -11.73 5.50
C GLY A 196 2.14 -10.21 5.36
N ILE A 197 1.56 -9.60 4.32
CA ILE A 197 1.57 -8.15 4.13
C ILE A 197 0.74 -7.48 5.24
N LEU A 198 -0.49 -7.97 5.50
CA LEU A 198 -1.33 -7.44 6.58
C LEU A 198 -0.63 -7.59 7.94
N ALA A 199 -0.16 -8.79 8.28
CA ALA A 199 0.53 -9.06 9.55
C ALA A 199 1.72 -8.13 9.78
N ARG A 200 2.49 -7.83 8.72
CA ARG A 200 3.59 -6.87 8.81
C ARG A 200 3.13 -5.48 9.25
N TYR A 201 2.04 -4.97 8.69
CA TYR A 201 1.58 -3.62 8.99
C TYR A 201 0.80 -3.56 10.31
N LEU A 202 0.15 -4.63 10.72
CA LEU A 202 -0.37 -4.76 12.09
C LEU A 202 0.77 -4.71 13.13
N ALA A 203 1.90 -5.39 12.86
CA ALA A 203 3.08 -5.29 13.72
C ALA A 203 3.67 -3.87 13.75
N VAL A 204 3.61 -3.11 12.65
CA VAL A 204 3.99 -1.68 12.65
C VAL A 204 3.03 -0.87 13.50
N ALA A 205 1.72 -1.11 13.41
CA ALA A 205 0.71 -0.43 14.20
C ALA A 205 0.85 -0.73 15.70
N ALA A 206 1.07 -1.99 16.07
CA ALA A 206 1.27 -2.40 17.46
C ALA A 206 2.50 -1.77 18.14
N ASN A 207 3.47 -1.29 17.36
CA ASN A 207 4.64 -0.57 17.85
C ASN A 207 4.53 0.95 17.63
N SER A 208 3.34 1.47 17.31
CA SER A 208 3.13 2.89 17.07
C SER A 208 2.68 3.60 18.35
N GLU A 209 3.43 4.59 18.78
CA GLU A 209 3.05 5.46 19.89
C GLU A 209 1.90 6.44 19.53
N ARG A 210 1.47 6.45 18.26
CA ARG A 210 0.41 7.35 17.77
C ARG A 210 -0.99 6.81 18.00
N LEU A 211 -1.13 5.50 18.19
CA LEU A 211 -2.42 4.87 18.48
C LEU A 211 -2.70 4.85 19.98
N PRO A 212 -3.97 4.97 20.40
CA PRO A 212 -4.35 4.75 21.78
C PRO A 212 -4.08 3.27 22.17
N ALA A 213 -3.82 3.03 23.45
CA ALA A 213 -3.43 1.72 23.94
C ALA A 213 -4.51 0.62 23.79
N ASP A 214 -5.74 1.04 23.56
CA ASP A 214 -6.94 0.18 23.37
C ASP A 214 -7.36 0.02 21.89
N ALA A 215 -6.51 0.45 20.93
CA ALA A 215 -6.77 0.35 19.51
C ALA A 215 -6.50 -1.04 18.93
#